data_989ecadcbca31fd98fbf1b051652b798
#
_entry.id   989ecadcbca31fd98fbf1b051652b798
#
_cell.length_a   1.000
_cell.length_b   1.000
_cell.length_c   1.000
_cell.angle_alpha   90.00
_cell.angle_beta   90.00
_cell.angle_gamma   90.00
#
_symmetry.space_group_name_H-M   'P 1'
#
loop_
_entity.id
_entity.type
_entity.pdbx_description
1 polymer ?
#
loop_
_entity_poly.entity_id
_entity_poly.type
_entity_poly.pdbx_seq_one_letter_code
_entity_poly.pdbx_strand_id
1 'polypeptide(L)'
;MKQLTPESRIYVAGHRGLVGSAILRQLQARGYQQLITRTHQELDLLDAVAVERFIREERPDYIFLAAAHVGGIMANQTYRADFIMNNLGIQQNVLTSALRNGVEGLLFLGSSCIYPRLAPQPMREDALLTSPLEYTNEPYAIAKIAGMKMCESMNLQYGTNYLSVMPTNLYGYGDNFDLVNSHVLPAMIRKLHLAGALLRSDLAALRRDVAQRPLEGLTEQSSLEEFTAELARYGITPTSLQLWGTGSALREFMWSDDLAEACITIAERVSFAELYPAGEREIRNTHINIGSGEEVSIRTLATLVAEATHYEGRIEWDSTKPDGTPRKLLDLTRLTSLGYTATTPLAVGIPQLYDWYCQQ
;
A
#
# COMPACT_ATOMS: atom_id res chain seq x y z
N MET A 1 -15.94 24.46 3.54
CA MET A 1 -15.26 23.32 2.89
C MET A 1 -16.22 22.14 2.86
N LYS A 2 -16.36 21.53 1.69
CA LYS A 2 -17.34 20.44 1.51
C LYS A 2 -16.70 19.14 2.04
N GLN A 3 -17.27 18.59 3.09
CA GLN A 3 -16.95 17.26 3.57
C GLN A 3 -17.61 16.22 2.66
N LEU A 4 -17.11 15.00 2.65
CA LEU A 4 -17.69 13.89 1.92
C LEU A 4 -19.10 13.58 2.45
N THR A 5 -20.10 13.51 1.55
CA THR A 5 -21.48 13.15 1.87
C THR A 5 -21.97 12.02 0.98
N PRO A 6 -23.04 11.29 1.34
CA PRO A 6 -23.57 10.19 0.52
C PRO A 6 -23.92 10.58 -0.93
N GLU A 7 -24.23 11.86 -1.18
CA GLU A 7 -24.57 12.40 -2.50
C GLU A 7 -23.35 12.80 -3.32
N SER A 8 -22.15 12.82 -2.72
CA SER A 8 -20.93 13.24 -3.39
C SER A 8 -20.58 12.35 -4.57
N ARG A 9 -20.20 12.99 -5.69
CA ARG A 9 -19.58 12.30 -6.84
C ARG A 9 -18.10 12.05 -6.51
N ILE A 10 -17.71 10.80 -6.39
CA ILE A 10 -16.39 10.42 -5.89
C ILE A 10 -15.58 9.73 -6.98
N TYR A 11 -14.43 10.30 -7.32
CA TYR A 11 -13.47 9.62 -8.17
C TYR A 11 -12.44 8.84 -7.35
N VAL A 12 -12.35 7.52 -7.59
CA VAL A 12 -11.34 6.66 -6.98
C VAL A 12 -10.26 6.35 -8.02
N ALA A 13 -9.20 7.14 -8.03
CA ALA A 13 -8.04 6.92 -8.89
C ALA A 13 -7.23 5.73 -8.39
N GLY A 14 -6.99 4.73 -9.25
CA GLY A 14 -6.29 3.50 -8.87
C GLY A 14 -7.20 2.42 -8.26
N HIS A 15 -8.49 2.41 -8.58
CA HIS A 15 -9.51 1.51 -8.04
C HIS A 15 -9.25 0.00 -8.23
N ARG A 16 -8.30 -0.40 -9.08
CA ARG A 16 -7.90 -1.82 -9.27
C ARG A 16 -6.73 -2.24 -8.39
N GLY A 17 -6.01 -1.30 -7.77
CA GLY A 17 -4.93 -1.60 -6.82
C GLY A 17 -5.45 -1.97 -5.44
N LEU A 18 -4.56 -2.50 -4.58
CA LEU A 18 -4.87 -2.92 -3.21
C LEU A 18 -5.69 -1.86 -2.44
N VAL A 19 -5.20 -0.64 -2.36
CA VAL A 19 -5.83 0.45 -1.60
C VAL A 19 -7.08 0.98 -2.30
N GLY A 20 -7.00 1.25 -3.61
CA GLY A 20 -8.13 1.82 -4.34
C GLY A 20 -9.33 0.89 -4.40
N SER A 21 -9.11 -0.44 -4.52
CA SER A 21 -10.19 -1.42 -4.49
C SER A 21 -10.83 -1.53 -3.09
N ALA A 22 -10.03 -1.43 -2.03
CA ALA A 22 -10.54 -1.40 -0.66
C ALA A 22 -11.39 -0.14 -0.41
N ILE A 23 -10.92 1.04 -0.82
CA ILE A 23 -11.70 2.29 -0.74
C ILE A 23 -13.03 2.15 -1.50
N LEU A 24 -12.99 1.61 -2.72
CA LEU A 24 -14.20 1.41 -3.51
C LEU A 24 -15.20 0.48 -2.81
N ARG A 25 -14.75 -0.66 -2.28
CA ARG A 25 -15.60 -1.59 -1.52
C ARG A 25 -16.24 -0.94 -0.30
N GLN A 26 -15.43 -0.20 0.50
CA GLN A 26 -15.93 0.45 1.70
C GLN A 26 -16.89 1.60 1.41
N LEU A 27 -16.65 2.39 0.36
CA LEU A 27 -17.61 3.40 -0.11
C LEU A 27 -18.95 2.77 -0.51
N GLN A 28 -18.91 1.66 -1.28
CA GLN A 28 -20.11 0.91 -1.66
C GLN A 28 -20.85 0.35 -0.43
N ALA A 29 -20.14 -0.23 0.52
CA ALA A 29 -20.71 -0.77 1.75
C ALA A 29 -21.36 0.33 2.62
N ARG A 30 -20.84 1.55 2.60
CA ARG A 30 -21.42 2.74 3.27
C ARG A 30 -22.57 3.40 2.48
N GLY A 31 -22.92 2.87 1.31
CA GLY A 31 -24.07 3.34 0.52
C GLY A 31 -23.77 4.52 -0.42
N TYR A 32 -22.50 4.87 -0.66
CA TYR A 32 -22.15 5.84 -1.69
C TYR A 32 -22.45 5.29 -3.08
N GLN A 33 -23.22 6.01 -3.89
CA GLN A 33 -23.71 5.53 -5.19
C GLN A 33 -23.03 6.20 -6.38
N GLN A 34 -22.54 7.43 -6.25
CA GLN A 34 -21.96 8.18 -7.35
C GLN A 34 -20.43 7.98 -7.42
N LEU A 35 -20.02 6.72 -7.65
CA LEU A 35 -18.62 6.32 -7.69
C LEU A 35 -18.11 6.29 -9.13
N ILE A 36 -17.05 7.05 -9.41
CA ILE A 36 -16.39 7.17 -10.71
C ILE A 36 -15.07 6.43 -10.66
N THR A 37 -14.84 5.56 -11.63
CA THR A 37 -13.59 4.82 -11.79
C THR A 37 -13.14 4.84 -13.24
N ARG A 38 -11.82 4.79 -13.49
CA ARG A 38 -11.22 4.58 -14.82
C ARG A 38 -10.04 3.66 -14.69
N THR A 39 -9.96 2.71 -15.59
CA THR A 39 -8.76 1.87 -15.73
C THR A 39 -7.63 2.67 -16.37
N HIS A 40 -6.39 2.18 -16.27
CA HIS A 40 -5.25 2.82 -16.93
C HIS A 40 -5.43 2.93 -18.46
N GLN A 41 -6.10 1.96 -19.08
CA GLN A 41 -6.39 2.00 -20.52
C GLN A 41 -7.44 3.06 -20.90
N GLU A 42 -8.38 3.35 -20.01
CA GLU A 42 -9.41 4.38 -20.22
C GLU A 42 -8.90 5.79 -19.88
N LEU A 43 -7.99 5.89 -18.89
CA LEU A 43 -7.40 7.15 -18.47
C LEU A 43 -5.98 6.91 -17.94
N ASP A 44 -4.98 7.25 -18.76
CA ASP A 44 -3.61 7.33 -18.30
C ASP A 44 -3.39 8.63 -17.50
N LEU A 45 -3.10 8.50 -16.22
CA LEU A 45 -2.88 9.64 -15.33
C LEU A 45 -1.57 10.40 -15.62
N LEU A 46 -0.71 9.88 -16.49
CA LEU A 46 0.47 10.59 -17.01
C LEU A 46 0.11 11.54 -18.16
N ASP A 47 -1.04 11.35 -18.83
CA ASP A 47 -1.55 12.28 -19.84
C ASP A 47 -2.30 13.45 -19.17
N ALA A 48 -1.59 14.57 -18.99
CA ALA A 48 -2.13 15.77 -18.36
C ALA A 48 -3.38 16.33 -19.07
N VAL A 49 -3.46 16.21 -20.40
CA VAL A 49 -4.60 16.70 -21.19
C VAL A 49 -5.83 15.82 -21.00
N ALA A 50 -5.63 14.50 -20.98
CA ALA A 50 -6.69 13.54 -20.73
C ALA A 50 -7.25 13.70 -19.29
N VAL A 51 -6.37 13.84 -18.28
CA VAL A 51 -6.76 14.04 -16.88
C VAL A 51 -7.55 15.36 -16.71
N GLU A 52 -7.06 16.45 -17.28
CA GLU A 52 -7.75 17.75 -17.22
C GLU A 52 -9.16 17.67 -17.85
N ARG A 53 -9.27 17.07 -19.04
CA ARG A 53 -10.55 16.85 -19.73
C ARG A 53 -11.49 15.99 -18.88
N PHE A 54 -11.01 14.87 -18.36
CA PHE A 54 -11.80 13.94 -17.56
C PHE A 54 -12.36 14.62 -16.29
N ILE A 55 -11.54 15.30 -15.50
CA ILE A 55 -11.99 15.97 -14.27
C ILE A 55 -13.00 17.07 -14.59
N ARG A 56 -12.79 17.84 -15.67
CA ARG A 56 -13.72 18.88 -16.12
C ARG A 56 -15.07 18.33 -16.55
N GLU A 57 -15.10 17.16 -17.23
CA GLU A 57 -16.34 16.54 -17.72
C GLU A 57 -17.09 15.82 -16.61
N GLU A 58 -16.39 15.03 -15.78
CA GLU A 58 -17.00 14.25 -14.72
C GLU A 58 -17.35 15.08 -13.47
N ARG A 59 -16.65 16.16 -13.22
CA ARG A 59 -16.89 17.09 -12.09
C ARG A 59 -17.03 16.34 -10.75
N PRO A 60 -16.02 15.55 -10.31
CA PRO A 60 -16.10 14.92 -9.01
C PRO A 60 -16.12 15.95 -7.88
N ASP A 61 -16.92 15.71 -6.86
CA ASP A 61 -16.89 16.52 -5.62
C ASP A 61 -15.67 16.17 -4.77
N TYR A 62 -15.25 14.88 -4.81
CA TYR A 62 -14.14 14.37 -4.04
C TYR A 62 -13.28 13.39 -4.83
N ILE A 63 -11.98 13.40 -4.57
CA ILE A 63 -11.03 12.46 -5.22
C ILE A 63 -10.25 11.69 -4.17
N PHE A 64 -10.27 10.36 -4.23
CA PHE A 64 -9.29 9.51 -3.56
C PHE A 64 -8.16 9.18 -4.54
N LEU A 65 -6.98 9.75 -4.31
CA LEU A 65 -5.81 9.53 -5.17
C LEU A 65 -4.96 8.38 -4.63
N ALA A 66 -5.38 7.15 -4.95
CA ALA A 66 -4.69 5.91 -4.60
C ALA A 66 -3.80 5.38 -5.74
N ALA A 67 -3.85 6.01 -6.93
CA ALA A 67 -3.01 5.64 -8.05
C ALA A 67 -1.56 6.06 -7.81
N ALA A 68 -0.64 5.11 -7.99
CA ALA A 68 0.80 5.33 -7.89
C ALA A 68 1.57 4.22 -8.62
N HIS A 69 2.80 4.51 -9.05
CA HIS A 69 3.75 3.49 -9.47
C HIS A 69 4.44 2.94 -8.23
N VAL A 70 4.13 1.69 -7.87
CA VAL A 70 4.59 1.04 -6.64
C VAL A 70 5.30 -0.28 -6.92
N GLY A 71 6.14 -0.73 -5.99
CA GLY A 71 6.85 -2.01 -6.09
C GLY A 71 7.72 -2.28 -4.87
N GLY A 72 8.24 -3.51 -4.77
CA GLY A 72 9.15 -3.94 -3.73
C GLY A 72 10.52 -3.24 -3.79
N ILE A 73 11.41 -3.58 -2.85
CA ILE A 73 12.76 -2.97 -2.71
C ILE A 73 13.56 -3.10 -4.00
N MET A 74 13.56 -4.27 -4.64
CA MET A 74 14.31 -4.53 -5.87
C MET A 74 13.83 -3.65 -7.03
N ALA A 75 12.52 -3.52 -7.22
CA ALA A 75 11.94 -2.66 -8.25
C ALA A 75 12.31 -1.19 -8.03
N ASN A 76 12.18 -0.68 -6.80
CA ASN A 76 12.58 0.68 -6.42
C ASN A 76 14.08 0.94 -6.70
N GLN A 77 14.93 -0.03 -6.41
CA GLN A 77 16.38 0.09 -6.62
C GLN A 77 16.74 0.06 -8.11
N THR A 78 16.03 -0.72 -8.92
CA THR A 78 16.31 -0.91 -10.35
C THR A 78 15.74 0.23 -11.20
N TYR A 79 14.49 0.62 -10.96
CA TYR A 79 13.73 1.57 -11.79
C TYR A 79 13.59 2.95 -11.14
N ARG A 80 14.66 3.44 -10.53
CA ARG A 80 14.69 4.70 -9.72
C ARG A 80 14.08 5.91 -10.43
N ALA A 81 14.42 6.11 -11.70
CA ALA A 81 13.91 7.22 -12.50
C ALA A 81 12.40 7.09 -12.75
N ASP A 82 11.93 5.90 -13.11
CA ASP A 82 10.52 5.64 -13.38
C ASP A 82 9.67 5.86 -12.11
N PHE A 83 10.17 5.43 -10.94
CA PHE A 83 9.47 5.63 -9.67
C PHE A 83 9.28 7.11 -9.32
N ILE A 84 10.30 7.95 -9.49
CA ILE A 84 10.13 9.38 -9.20
C ILE A 84 9.31 10.08 -10.27
N MET A 85 9.61 9.86 -11.56
CA MET A 85 8.96 10.55 -12.68
C MET A 85 7.47 10.23 -12.78
N ASN A 86 7.11 8.94 -12.74
CA ASN A 86 5.71 8.53 -12.88
C ASN A 86 4.88 9.00 -11.69
N ASN A 87 5.39 8.87 -10.46
CA ASN A 87 4.64 9.34 -9.30
C ASN A 87 4.50 10.87 -9.27
N LEU A 88 5.54 11.62 -9.62
CA LEU A 88 5.44 13.08 -9.77
C LEU A 88 4.42 13.46 -10.86
N GLY A 89 4.47 12.81 -12.02
CA GLY A 89 3.54 13.06 -13.13
C GLY A 89 2.09 12.81 -12.75
N ILE A 90 1.78 11.63 -12.21
CA ILE A 90 0.43 11.25 -11.78
C ILE A 90 -0.14 12.26 -10.78
N GLN A 91 0.58 12.51 -9.69
CA GLN A 91 0.08 13.39 -8.62
C GLN A 91 -0.03 14.84 -9.08
N GLN A 92 0.94 15.35 -9.87
CA GLN A 92 0.88 16.70 -10.40
C GLN A 92 -0.35 16.87 -11.32
N ASN A 93 -0.58 15.95 -12.26
CA ASN A 93 -1.69 16.04 -13.19
C ASN A 93 -3.04 16.02 -12.46
N VAL A 94 -3.24 15.10 -11.52
CA VAL A 94 -4.49 14.99 -10.77
C VAL A 94 -4.70 16.20 -9.86
N LEU A 95 -3.72 16.60 -9.06
CA LEU A 95 -3.84 17.69 -8.10
C LEU A 95 -4.07 19.04 -8.80
N THR A 96 -3.33 19.32 -9.89
CA THR A 96 -3.51 20.60 -10.62
C THR A 96 -4.82 20.65 -11.37
N SER A 97 -5.26 19.53 -11.96
CA SER A 97 -6.57 19.48 -12.64
C SER A 97 -7.72 19.57 -11.64
N ALA A 98 -7.60 18.90 -10.47
CA ALA A 98 -8.58 19.03 -9.39
C ALA A 98 -8.73 20.50 -8.94
N LEU A 99 -7.63 21.19 -8.71
CA LEU A 99 -7.64 22.60 -8.32
C LEU A 99 -8.28 23.50 -9.39
N ARG A 100 -7.88 23.34 -10.66
CA ARG A 100 -8.40 24.16 -11.78
C ARG A 100 -9.89 24.00 -12.01
N ASN A 101 -10.41 22.81 -11.76
CA ASN A 101 -11.82 22.47 -11.97
C ASN A 101 -12.68 22.59 -10.70
N GLY A 102 -12.13 23.17 -9.61
CA GLY A 102 -12.88 23.49 -8.42
C GLY A 102 -13.27 22.27 -7.58
N VAL A 103 -12.53 21.17 -7.67
CA VAL A 103 -12.69 20.02 -6.74
C VAL A 103 -12.30 20.48 -5.34
N GLU A 104 -13.24 20.46 -4.41
CA GLU A 104 -13.05 21.03 -3.08
C GLU A 104 -12.34 20.07 -2.11
N GLY A 105 -12.52 18.76 -2.29
CA GLY A 105 -11.98 17.73 -1.41
C GLY A 105 -11.14 16.69 -2.15
N LEU A 106 -10.00 16.32 -1.55
CA LEU A 106 -9.15 15.26 -2.08
C LEU A 106 -8.38 14.58 -0.92
N LEU A 107 -8.24 13.26 -1.00
CA LEU A 107 -7.37 12.52 -0.11
C LEU A 107 -6.23 11.88 -0.92
N PHE A 108 -5.00 12.32 -0.61
CA PHE A 108 -3.77 11.85 -1.23
C PHE A 108 -3.16 10.70 -0.42
N LEU A 109 -2.99 9.54 -1.05
CA LEU A 109 -2.30 8.39 -0.48
C LEU A 109 -0.78 8.57 -0.61
N GLY A 110 -0.16 8.94 0.50
CA GLY A 110 1.29 8.98 0.67
C GLY A 110 1.88 7.61 1.00
N SER A 111 2.90 7.59 1.85
CA SER A 111 3.54 6.37 2.35
C SER A 111 4.41 6.69 3.56
N SER A 112 4.54 5.77 4.50
CA SER A 112 5.51 5.87 5.62
C SER A 112 6.98 5.86 5.15
N CYS A 113 7.26 5.64 3.87
CA CYS A 113 8.60 5.78 3.28
C CYS A 113 9.14 7.21 3.28
N ILE A 114 8.28 8.20 3.50
CA ILE A 114 8.66 9.62 3.58
C ILE A 114 9.54 9.95 4.81
N TYR A 115 9.52 9.10 5.83
CA TYR A 115 10.28 9.34 7.04
C TYR A 115 11.74 8.95 6.89
N PRO A 116 12.65 9.67 7.59
CA PRO A 116 14.05 9.34 7.61
C PRO A 116 14.34 7.90 8.01
N ARG A 117 15.39 7.32 7.43
CA ARG A 117 15.80 5.93 7.71
C ARG A 117 15.98 5.65 9.21
N LEU A 118 16.52 6.61 9.94
CA LEU A 118 16.83 6.52 11.38
C LEU A 118 15.90 7.42 12.21
N ALA A 119 14.67 7.67 11.77
CA ALA A 119 13.70 8.43 12.55
C ALA A 119 13.45 7.76 13.91
N PRO A 120 13.29 8.56 14.99
CA PRO A 120 12.83 8.03 16.27
C PRO A 120 11.53 7.21 16.12
N GLN A 121 11.40 6.17 16.95
CA GLN A 121 10.26 5.25 16.89
C GLN A 121 9.41 5.34 18.17
N PRO A 122 8.07 5.40 18.06
CA PRO A 122 7.29 5.44 16.83
C PRO A 122 7.48 6.75 16.05
N MET A 123 7.38 6.68 14.70
CA MET A 123 7.63 7.81 13.80
C MET A 123 6.47 8.81 13.83
N ARG A 124 6.73 10.01 14.30
CA ARG A 124 5.77 11.11 14.34
C ARG A 124 5.79 11.90 13.03
N GLU A 125 4.72 12.63 12.75
CA GLU A 125 4.61 13.47 11.55
C GLU A 125 5.69 14.56 11.49
N ASP A 126 6.18 15.05 12.62
CA ASP A 126 7.23 16.05 12.71
C ASP A 126 8.65 15.51 12.42
N ALA A 127 8.81 14.19 12.30
CA ALA A 127 10.07 13.59 11.87
C ALA A 127 10.37 13.77 10.37
N LEU A 128 9.42 14.29 9.58
CA LEU A 128 9.58 14.50 8.15
C LEU A 128 10.77 15.45 7.85
N LEU A 129 11.66 15.05 6.93
CA LEU A 129 12.81 15.83 6.44
C LEU A 129 13.87 16.20 7.52
N THR A 130 13.91 15.48 8.63
CA THR A 130 14.88 15.74 9.70
C THR A 130 16.25 15.10 9.47
N SER A 131 16.31 14.06 8.62
CA SER A 131 17.57 13.40 8.22
C SER A 131 17.39 12.60 6.92
N PRO A 132 18.47 11.97 6.37
CA PRO A 132 18.38 11.24 5.09
C PRO A 132 17.34 10.12 5.08
N LEU A 133 16.70 9.97 3.91
CA LEU A 133 15.76 8.91 3.62
C LEU A 133 16.45 7.53 3.46
N GLU A 134 15.67 6.47 3.37
CA GLU A 134 16.21 5.16 3.01
C GLU A 134 16.58 5.15 1.52
N TYR A 135 17.84 4.84 1.21
CA TYR A 135 18.44 5.02 -0.11
C TYR A 135 17.73 4.24 -1.22
N THR A 136 17.28 3.00 -0.96
CA THR A 136 16.73 2.14 -2.01
C THR A 136 15.40 2.65 -2.55
N ASN A 137 14.58 3.30 -1.71
CA ASN A 137 13.27 3.84 -2.09
C ASN A 137 13.21 5.39 -2.07
N GLU A 138 14.34 6.06 -1.93
CA GLU A 138 14.40 7.53 -1.87
C GLU A 138 13.66 8.23 -3.02
N PRO A 139 13.78 7.82 -4.31
CA PRO A 139 13.05 8.46 -5.41
C PRO A 139 11.52 8.41 -5.24
N TYR A 140 10.99 7.27 -4.80
CA TYR A 140 9.57 7.12 -4.48
C TYR A 140 9.17 8.00 -3.29
N ALA A 141 9.97 7.98 -2.22
CA ALA A 141 9.71 8.78 -1.02
C ALA A 141 9.70 10.29 -1.34
N ILE A 142 10.66 10.79 -2.12
CA ILE A 142 10.69 12.20 -2.58
C ILE A 142 9.43 12.55 -3.37
N ALA A 143 8.99 11.68 -4.29
CA ALA A 143 7.74 11.93 -5.01
C ALA A 143 6.55 12.03 -4.05
N LYS A 144 6.44 11.13 -3.07
CA LYS A 144 5.35 11.17 -2.08
C LYS A 144 5.42 12.40 -1.17
N ILE A 145 6.61 12.83 -0.76
CA ILE A 145 6.82 14.10 -0.03
C ILE A 145 6.33 15.27 -0.89
N ALA A 146 6.70 15.32 -2.16
CA ALA A 146 6.27 16.39 -3.07
C ALA A 146 4.74 16.46 -3.19
N GLY A 147 4.05 15.32 -3.39
CA GLY A 147 2.59 15.28 -3.48
C GLY A 147 1.89 15.76 -2.20
N MET A 148 2.37 15.32 -1.04
CA MET A 148 1.88 15.80 0.25
C MET A 148 2.10 17.32 0.41
N LYS A 149 3.27 17.83 0.04
CA LYS A 149 3.57 19.27 0.11
C LYS A 149 2.77 20.09 -0.91
N MET A 150 2.41 19.50 -2.05
CA MET A 150 1.45 20.13 -2.98
C MET A 150 0.07 20.27 -2.33
N CYS A 151 -0.46 19.23 -1.69
CA CYS A 151 -1.73 19.30 -0.96
C CYS A 151 -1.70 20.39 0.12
N GLU A 152 -0.68 20.37 0.99
CA GLU A 152 -0.48 21.38 2.05
C GLU A 152 -0.43 22.81 1.48
N SER A 153 0.33 23.02 0.40
CA SER A 153 0.48 24.34 -0.23
C SER A 153 -0.82 24.82 -0.91
N MET A 154 -1.56 23.90 -1.56
CA MET A 154 -2.84 24.23 -2.18
C MET A 154 -3.90 24.61 -1.14
N ASN A 155 -3.93 23.92 0.00
CA ASN A 155 -4.81 24.26 1.12
C ASN A 155 -4.51 25.67 1.65
N LEU A 156 -3.25 25.98 1.87
CA LEU A 156 -2.82 27.26 2.41
C LEU A 156 -3.06 28.44 1.45
N GLN A 157 -2.85 28.22 0.16
CA GLN A 157 -2.93 29.28 -0.84
C GLN A 157 -4.35 29.47 -1.39
N TYR A 158 -5.08 28.38 -1.58
CA TYR A 158 -6.36 28.39 -2.30
C TYR A 158 -7.56 28.00 -1.43
N GLY A 159 -7.33 27.56 -0.17
CA GLY A 159 -8.42 27.19 0.74
C GLY A 159 -9.09 25.87 0.38
N THR A 160 -8.41 24.94 -0.30
CA THR A 160 -8.91 23.60 -0.58
C THR A 160 -8.90 22.72 0.68
N ASN A 161 -9.50 21.52 0.61
CA ASN A 161 -9.41 20.50 1.65
C ASN A 161 -8.73 19.23 1.10
N TYR A 162 -7.46 19.36 0.71
CA TYR A 162 -6.65 18.26 0.19
C TYR A 162 -5.84 17.63 1.31
N LEU A 163 -6.36 16.53 1.85
CA LEU A 163 -5.76 15.83 2.97
C LEU A 163 -4.74 14.81 2.48
N SER A 164 -3.70 14.58 3.27
CA SER A 164 -2.66 13.59 2.96
C SER A 164 -2.54 12.58 4.09
N VAL A 165 -2.51 11.29 3.74
CA VAL A 165 -2.36 10.20 4.71
C VAL A 165 -1.14 9.35 4.41
N MET A 166 -0.46 8.88 5.46
CA MET A 166 0.78 8.11 5.36
C MET A 166 0.55 6.71 5.93
N PRO A 167 0.13 5.76 5.08
CA PRO A 167 -0.09 4.39 5.52
C PRO A 167 1.23 3.66 5.83
N THR A 168 1.15 2.73 6.78
CA THR A 168 2.15 1.69 7.05
C THR A 168 2.16 0.62 5.93
N ASN A 169 2.81 -0.55 6.16
CA ASN A 169 2.76 -1.63 5.19
C ASN A 169 1.34 -2.23 5.15
N LEU A 170 0.82 -2.36 3.97
CA LEU A 170 -0.55 -2.82 3.74
C LEU A 170 -0.56 -4.24 3.20
N TYR A 171 -1.65 -4.95 3.49
CA TYR A 171 -1.97 -6.26 2.95
C TYR A 171 -3.49 -6.41 2.85
N GLY A 172 -3.98 -7.25 1.95
CA GLY A 172 -5.43 -7.47 1.82
C GLY A 172 -5.85 -7.99 0.45
N TYR A 173 -7.14 -7.99 0.19
CA TYR A 173 -7.72 -8.47 -1.05
C TYR A 173 -7.21 -7.70 -2.26
N GLY A 174 -6.81 -8.41 -3.31
CA GLY A 174 -6.26 -7.81 -4.53
C GLY A 174 -4.79 -7.42 -4.42
N ASP A 175 -4.07 -7.90 -3.40
CA ASP A 175 -2.62 -7.68 -3.27
C ASP A 175 -1.83 -8.40 -4.38
N ASN A 176 -0.60 -7.97 -4.58
CA ASN A 176 0.31 -8.56 -5.55
C ASN A 176 1.09 -9.72 -4.92
N PHE A 177 0.88 -10.94 -5.41
CA PHE A 177 1.56 -12.16 -4.95
C PHE A 177 2.74 -12.58 -5.84
N ASP A 178 3.30 -11.68 -6.65
CA ASP A 178 4.50 -11.98 -7.44
C ASP A 178 5.69 -12.32 -6.53
N LEU A 179 6.44 -13.38 -6.85
CA LEU A 179 7.53 -13.87 -5.98
C LEU A 179 8.76 -12.95 -5.94
N VAL A 180 8.86 -12.02 -6.90
CA VAL A 180 10.01 -11.10 -7.05
C VAL A 180 9.65 -9.67 -6.68
N ASN A 181 8.49 -9.18 -7.15
CA ASN A 181 8.14 -7.77 -7.13
C ASN A 181 7.12 -7.39 -6.04
N SER A 182 6.56 -8.36 -5.31
CA SER A 182 5.57 -8.09 -4.26
C SER A 182 6.20 -7.66 -2.93
N HIS A 183 5.35 -7.19 -2.03
CA HIS A 183 5.72 -6.93 -0.65
C HIS A 183 5.89 -8.23 0.15
N VAL A 184 6.54 -8.13 1.31
CA VAL A 184 6.97 -9.29 2.11
C VAL A 184 5.84 -10.24 2.50
N LEU A 185 4.67 -9.72 2.93
CA LEU A 185 3.56 -10.55 3.39
C LEU A 185 2.91 -11.35 2.25
N PRO A 186 2.47 -10.75 1.13
CA PRO A 186 1.90 -11.52 0.02
C PRO A 186 2.91 -12.47 -0.63
N ALA A 187 4.20 -12.07 -0.75
CA ALA A 187 5.25 -12.99 -1.20
C ALA A 187 5.37 -14.21 -0.28
N MET A 188 5.31 -13.99 1.04
CA MET A 188 5.43 -15.04 2.04
C MET A 188 4.24 -16.00 2.00
N ILE A 189 3.01 -15.49 1.83
CA ILE A 189 1.81 -16.32 1.62
C ILE A 189 2.00 -17.24 0.42
N ARG A 190 2.37 -16.70 -0.73
CA ARG A 190 2.56 -17.52 -1.94
C ARG A 190 3.70 -18.52 -1.79
N LYS A 191 4.83 -18.11 -1.21
CA LYS A 191 5.97 -19.00 -0.97
C LYS A 191 5.61 -20.16 -0.06
N LEU A 192 4.91 -19.92 1.03
CA LEU A 192 4.48 -20.96 1.97
C LEU A 192 3.39 -21.86 1.37
N HIS A 193 2.47 -21.32 0.57
CA HIS A 193 1.50 -22.11 -0.19
C HIS A 193 2.21 -23.09 -1.14
N LEU A 194 3.12 -22.59 -1.99
CA LEU A 194 3.87 -23.41 -2.94
C LEU A 194 4.79 -24.43 -2.24
N ALA A 195 5.46 -24.01 -1.14
CA ALA A 195 6.28 -24.91 -0.32
C ALA A 195 5.43 -26.05 0.31
N GLY A 196 4.24 -25.72 0.80
CA GLY A 196 3.30 -26.72 1.32
C GLY A 196 2.78 -27.68 0.25
N ALA A 197 2.46 -27.17 -0.94
CA ALA A 197 2.07 -28.00 -2.06
C ALA A 197 3.21 -28.93 -2.51
N LEU A 198 4.44 -28.42 -2.56
CA LEU A 198 5.62 -29.20 -2.93
C LEU A 198 5.94 -30.28 -1.87
N LEU A 199 5.87 -29.95 -0.58
CA LEU A 199 6.06 -30.87 0.55
C LEU A 199 5.09 -32.07 0.48
N ARG A 200 3.83 -31.81 0.12
CA ARG A 200 2.77 -32.84 -0.04
C ARG A 200 2.74 -33.49 -1.42
N SER A 201 3.64 -33.09 -2.34
CA SER A 201 3.60 -33.48 -3.76
C SER A 201 2.24 -33.21 -4.42
N ASP A 202 1.57 -32.12 -4.02
CA ASP A 202 0.27 -31.69 -4.57
C ASP A 202 0.45 -30.92 -5.88
N LEU A 203 0.66 -31.70 -6.94
CA LEU A 203 0.83 -31.17 -8.29
C LEU A 203 -0.40 -30.38 -8.78
N ALA A 204 -1.60 -30.70 -8.30
CA ALA A 204 -2.82 -30.00 -8.68
C ALA A 204 -2.82 -28.56 -8.10
N ALA A 205 -2.40 -28.37 -6.85
CA ALA A 205 -2.27 -27.06 -6.23
C ALA A 205 -1.20 -26.21 -6.93
N LEU A 206 -0.02 -26.80 -7.22
CA LEU A 206 1.06 -26.12 -7.95
C LEU A 206 0.59 -25.63 -9.34
N ARG A 207 -0.11 -26.46 -10.09
CA ARG A 207 -0.66 -26.12 -11.42
C ARG A 207 -1.72 -25.04 -11.35
N ARG A 208 -2.62 -25.08 -10.37
CA ARG A 208 -3.62 -24.01 -10.16
C ARG A 208 -2.96 -22.68 -9.87
N ASP A 209 -1.93 -22.65 -9.02
CA ASP A 209 -1.22 -21.39 -8.71
C ASP A 209 -0.58 -20.76 -9.95
N VAL A 210 0.15 -21.52 -10.75
CA VAL A 210 0.82 -20.99 -11.94
C VAL A 210 -0.14 -20.64 -13.08
N ALA A 211 -1.30 -21.28 -13.15
CA ALA A 211 -2.37 -20.93 -14.10
C ALA A 211 -2.87 -19.50 -13.85
N GLN A 212 -2.99 -19.13 -12.59
CA GLN A 212 -3.50 -17.82 -12.19
C GLN A 212 -2.40 -16.76 -12.02
N ARG A 213 -1.22 -17.20 -11.60
CA ARG A 213 -0.06 -16.34 -11.32
C ARG A 213 1.17 -16.92 -12.01
N PRO A 214 1.29 -16.71 -13.33
CA PRO A 214 2.36 -17.31 -14.14
C PRO A 214 3.74 -17.10 -13.54
N LEU A 215 4.57 -18.14 -13.60
CA LEU A 215 5.99 -18.11 -13.26
C LEU A 215 6.79 -18.49 -14.51
N GLU A 216 7.86 -17.75 -14.76
CA GLU A 216 8.76 -18.06 -15.86
C GLU A 216 9.28 -19.50 -15.73
N GLY A 217 9.27 -20.26 -16.82
CA GLY A 217 9.73 -21.64 -16.86
C GLY A 217 8.70 -22.68 -16.38
N LEU A 218 7.52 -22.29 -15.88
CA LEU A 218 6.48 -23.20 -15.41
C LEU A 218 5.14 -22.98 -16.14
N THR A 219 4.43 -24.09 -16.35
CA THR A 219 3.09 -24.14 -16.94
C THR A 219 2.19 -25.09 -16.17
N GLU A 220 0.92 -25.13 -16.51
CA GLU A 220 -0.05 -26.10 -15.97
C GLU A 220 0.28 -27.55 -16.33
N GLN A 221 1.11 -27.80 -17.35
CA GLN A 221 1.56 -29.12 -17.77
C GLN A 221 2.87 -29.55 -17.11
N SER A 222 3.55 -28.67 -16.40
CA SER A 222 4.84 -28.96 -15.77
C SER A 222 4.77 -30.13 -14.78
N SER A 223 5.82 -30.93 -14.78
CA SER A 223 6.00 -32.06 -13.86
C SER A 223 6.40 -31.60 -12.46
N LEU A 224 6.30 -32.49 -11.47
CA LEU A 224 6.75 -32.19 -10.11
C LEU A 224 8.24 -31.88 -10.03
N GLU A 225 9.06 -32.54 -10.88
CA GLU A 225 10.49 -32.30 -10.98
C GLU A 225 10.79 -30.89 -11.51
N GLU A 226 10.07 -30.45 -12.57
CA GLU A 226 10.19 -29.09 -13.10
C GLU A 226 9.78 -28.04 -12.07
N PHE A 227 8.67 -28.25 -11.36
CA PHE A 227 8.28 -27.37 -10.23
C PHE A 227 9.36 -27.34 -9.15
N THR A 228 9.91 -28.48 -8.76
CA THR A 228 10.97 -28.55 -7.75
C THR A 228 12.21 -27.76 -8.17
N ALA A 229 12.64 -27.92 -9.42
CA ALA A 229 13.81 -27.26 -9.95
C ALA A 229 13.64 -25.73 -10.02
N GLU A 230 12.49 -25.26 -10.55
CA GLU A 230 12.26 -23.83 -10.72
C GLU A 230 11.98 -23.11 -9.39
N LEU A 231 11.16 -23.72 -8.51
CA LEU A 231 10.85 -23.13 -7.22
C LEU A 231 12.07 -23.05 -6.27
N ALA A 232 13.09 -23.87 -6.47
CA ALA A 232 14.34 -23.76 -5.72
C ALA A 232 15.03 -22.40 -5.93
N ARG A 233 14.85 -21.73 -7.06
CA ARG A 233 15.36 -20.36 -7.32
C ARG A 233 14.77 -19.32 -6.39
N TYR A 234 13.59 -19.58 -5.85
CA TYR A 234 12.88 -18.72 -4.89
C TYR A 234 13.07 -19.15 -3.44
N GLY A 235 13.98 -20.13 -3.21
CA GLY A 235 14.26 -20.70 -1.88
C GLY A 235 13.22 -21.71 -1.41
N ILE A 236 12.39 -22.24 -2.32
CA ILE A 236 11.35 -23.22 -2.02
C ILE A 236 11.85 -24.62 -2.38
N THR A 237 11.92 -25.53 -1.42
CA THR A 237 12.32 -26.93 -1.61
C THR A 237 11.23 -27.89 -1.12
N PRO A 238 11.32 -29.20 -1.44
CA PRO A 238 10.38 -30.19 -0.90
C PRO A 238 10.34 -30.31 0.62
N THR A 239 11.33 -29.77 1.35
CA THR A 239 11.47 -29.93 2.82
C THR A 239 11.60 -28.63 3.58
N SER A 240 11.91 -27.54 2.91
CA SER A 240 12.14 -26.24 3.55
C SER A 240 11.83 -25.04 2.65
N LEU A 241 11.55 -23.91 3.30
CA LEU A 241 11.50 -22.60 2.69
C LEU A 241 12.61 -21.73 3.26
N GLN A 242 13.46 -21.19 2.38
CA GLN A 242 14.47 -20.20 2.75
C GLN A 242 13.93 -18.79 2.61
N LEU A 243 13.98 -18.00 3.70
CA LEU A 243 13.65 -16.59 3.74
C LEU A 243 14.92 -15.74 3.94
N TRP A 244 14.91 -14.53 3.41
CA TRP A 244 16.06 -13.62 3.48
C TRP A 244 16.22 -12.97 4.85
N GLY A 245 17.46 -12.67 5.23
CA GLY A 245 17.82 -11.96 6.45
C GLY A 245 17.79 -12.85 7.69
N THR A 246 17.73 -12.23 8.86
CA THR A 246 17.63 -12.92 10.16
C THR A 246 16.18 -13.07 10.62
N GLY A 247 15.26 -12.36 10.01
CA GLY A 247 13.87 -12.25 10.43
C GLY A 247 13.65 -11.36 11.66
N SER A 248 14.68 -10.63 12.13
CA SER A 248 14.61 -9.82 13.35
C SER A 248 13.97 -8.43 13.13
N ALA A 249 13.93 -7.94 11.89
CA ALA A 249 13.37 -6.63 11.56
C ALA A 249 11.90 -6.54 11.99
N LEU A 250 11.55 -5.42 12.63
CA LEU A 250 10.19 -5.15 13.11
C LEU A 250 9.41 -4.34 12.08
N ARG A 251 8.19 -4.76 11.79
CA ARG A 251 7.28 -4.09 10.84
C ARG A 251 5.89 -4.01 11.41
N GLU A 252 5.23 -2.95 11.06
CA GLU A 252 3.81 -2.75 11.24
C GLU A 252 3.09 -3.14 9.95
N PHE A 253 1.96 -3.85 10.08
CA PHE A 253 1.09 -4.21 8.96
C PHE A 253 -0.35 -3.83 9.27
N MET A 254 -1.07 -3.37 8.25
CA MET A 254 -2.47 -2.99 8.37
C MET A 254 -3.30 -3.59 7.24
N TRP A 255 -4.49 -4.06 7.58
CA TRP A 255 -5.47 -4.57 6.62
C TRP A 255 -5.97 -3.44 5.69
N SER A 256 -6.05 -3.70 4.41
CA SER A 256 -6.39 -2.67 3.42
C SER A 256 -7.79 -2.09 3.59
N ASP A 257 -8.76 -2.89 4.07
CA ASP A 257 -10.10 -2.38 4.32
C ASP A 257 -10.15 -1.50 5.58
N ASP A 258 -9.33 -1.77 6.60
CA ASP A 258 -9.17 -0.87 7.75
C ASP A 258 -8.55 0.48 7.32
N LEU A 259 -7.55 0.45 6.43
CA LEU A 259 -7.03 1.70 5.84
C LEU A 259 -8.13 2.46 5.08
N ALA A 260 -8.91 1.76 4.27
CA ALA A 260 -9.99 2.38 3.50
C ALA A 260 -11.03 3.04 4.41
N GLU A 261 -11.40 2.35 5.48
CA GLU A 261 -12.30 2.86 6.52
C GLU A 261 -11.76 4.13 7.19
N ALA A 262 -10.46 4.14 7.53
CA ALA A 262 -9.77 5.32 8.05
C ALA A 262 -9.80 6.49 7.04
N CYS A 263 -9.48 6.21 5.77
CA CYS A 263 -9.47 7.22 4.70
C CYS A 263 -10.85 7.86 4.50
N ILE A 264 -11.91 7.06 4.49
CA ILE A 264 -13.28 7.56 4.33
C ILE A 264 -13.70 8.37 5.57
N THR A 265 -13.40 7.88 6.77
CA THR A 265 -13.68 8.60 8.02
C THR A 265 -12.98 9.95 8.08
N ILE A 266 -11.71 10.02 7.65
CA ILE A 266 -10.95 11.26 7.52
C ILE A 266 -11.61 12.19 6.50
N ALA A 267 -12.00 11.68 5.33
CA ALA A 267 -12.65 12.46 4.28
C ALA A 267 -14.01 13.03 4.70
N GLU A 268 -14.76 12.30 5.53
CA GLU A 268 -16.07 12.71 6.06
C GLU A 268 -15.97 13.75 7.18
N ARG A 269 -14.91 13.70 8.01
CA ARG A 269 -14.91 14.40 9.31
C ARG A 269 -13.82 15.45 9.46
N VAL A 270 -12.70 15.35 8.70
CA VAL A 270 -11.53 16.17 8.95
C VAL A 270 -11.47 17.35 8.01
N SER A 271 -11.26 18.53 8.56
CA SER A 271 -10.90 19.73 7.84
C SER A 271 -9.40 19.99 7.96
N PHE A 272 -8.76 20.48 6.90
CA PHE A 272 -7.35 20.86 6.94
C PHE A 272 -7.02 21.82 8.10
N ALA A 273 -7.93 22.74 8.43
CA ALA A 273 -7.75 23.70 9.51
C ALA A 273 -7.67 23.06 10.92
N GLU A 274 -8.10 21.82 11.08
CA GLU A 274 -8.04 21.08 12.35
C GLU A 274 -6.70 20.36 12.55
N LEU A 275 -5.83 20.33 11.52
CA LEU A 275 -4.57 19.62 11.54
C LEU A 275 -3.39 20.44 12.09
N TYR A 276 -3.63 21.69 12.49
CA TYR A 276 -2.63 22.56 13.10
C TYR A 276 -3.28 23.51 14.13
N PRO A 277 -2.52 24.00 15.13
CA PRO A 277 -3.03 24.91 16.14
C PRO A 277 -3.53 26.23 15.55
N ALA A 278 -4.62 26.76 16.10
CA ALA A 278 -5.12 28.08 15.69
C ALA A 278 -4.07 29.19 15.96
N GLY A 279 -3.82 30.04 14.96
CA GLY A 279 -2.83 31.10 15.04
C GLY A 279 -1.39 30.70 14.72
N GLU A 280 -1.16 29.43 14.35
CA GLU A 280 0.17 28.97 13.88
C GLU A 280 0.57 29.71 12.60
N ARG A 281 1.82 30.21 12.57
CA ARG A 281 2.34 30.96 11.40
C ARG A 281 3.09 30.08 10.42
N GLU A 282 3.74 29.03 10.90
CA GLU A 282 4.51 28.08 10.09
C GLU A 282 3.81 26.73 10.07
N ILE A 283 2.76 26.60 9.26
CA ILE A 283 1.99 25.36 9.14
C ILE A 283 2.81 24.33 8.37
N ARG A 284 3.08 23.21 9.02
CA ARG A 284 3.88 22.09 8.47
C ARG A 284 3.35 20.75 8.94
N ASN A 285 3.68 19.71 8.17
CA ASN A 285 3.44 18.31 8.55
C ASN A 285 1.98 18.03 8.91
N THR A 286 1.08 18.51 8.08
CA THR A 286 -0.38 18.38 8.23
C THR A 286 -0.91 17.02 7.77
N HIS A 287 -0.04 16.10 7.36
CA HIS A 287 -0.42 14.73 7.02
C HIS A 287 -0.78 13.90 8.26
N ILE A 288 -1.47 12.79 8.04
CA ILE A 288 -1.95 11.91 9.10
C ILE A 288 -1.33 10.53 8.89
N ASN A 289 -0.62 10.03 9.90
CA ASN A 289 -0.17 8.64 9.92
C ASN A 289 -1.34 7.69 10.06
N ILE A 290 -1.35 6.60 9.28
CA ILE A 290 -2.34 5.53 9.39
C ILE A 290 -1.64 4.18 9.53
N GLY A 291 -1.93 3.46 10.60
CA GLY A 291 -1.36 2.17 10.93
C GLY A 291 -2.25 1.38 11.88
N SER A 292 -1.79 0.18 12.22
CA SER A 292 -2.46 -0.69 13.20
C SER A 292 -2.03 -0.40 14.65
N GLY A 293 -0.86 0.21 14.83
CA GLY A 293 -0.22 0.38 16.14
C GLY A 293 0.48 -0.86 16.66
N GLU A 294 0.44 -1.97 15.92
CA GLU A 294 1.07 -3.25 16.29
C GLU A 294 2.25 -3.57 15.39
N GLU A 295 3.39 -3.88 15.97
CA GLU A 295 4.57 -4.33 15.24
C GLU A 295 4.88 -5.80 15.52
N VAL A 296 5.33 -6.49 14.48
CA VAL A 296 5.79 -7.88 14.57
C VAL A 296 7.15 -8.03 13.92
N SER A 297 7.95 -8.99 14.39
CA SER A 297 9.17 -9.39 13.67
C SER A 297 8.79 -10.12 12.38
N ILE A 298 9.65 -10.03 11.36
CA ILE A 298 9.45 -10.82 10.13
C ILE A 298 9.43 -12.33 10.44
N ARG A 299 10.13 -12.75 11.52
CA ARG A 299 10.08 -14.13 12.01
C ARG A 299 8.71 -14.51 12.56
N THR A 300 8.11 -13.65 13.39
CA THR A 300 6.75 -13.84 13.91
C THR A 300 5.73 -13.84 12.77
N LEU A 301 5.89 -12.93 11.79
CA LEU A 301 5.05 -12.90 10.59
C LEU A 301 5.12 -14.24 9.83
N ALA A 302 6.32 -14.78 9.64
CA ALA A 302 6.51 -16.08 8.97
C ALA A 302 5.79 -17.22 9.71
N THR A 303 5.79 -17.21 11.04
CA THR A 303 5.05 -18.17 11.85
C THR A 303 3.54 -18.04 11.63
N LEU A 304 2.99 -16.81 11.70
CA LEU A 304 1.56 -16.57 11.47
C LEU A 304 1.10 -16.99 10.07
N VAL A 305 1.93 -16.74 9.05
CA VAL A 305 1.61 -17.16 7.67
C VAL A 305 1.75 -18.69 7.53
N ALA A 306 2.74 -19.33 8.18
CA ALA A 306 2.88 -20.77 8.15
C ALA A 306 1.67 -21.48 8.80
N GLU A 307 1.18 -20.96 9.92
CA GLU A 307 -0.05 -21.44 10.58
C GLU A 307 -1.26 -21.30 9.66
N ALA A 308 -1.45 -20.13 9.06
CA ALA A 308 -2.58 -19.86 8.16
C ALA A 308 -2.54 -20.73 6.87
N THR A 309 -1.35 -21.01 6.34
CA THR A 309 -1.17 -21.84 5.13
C THR A 309 -1.06 -23.33 5.43
N HIS A 310 -1.11 -23.73 6.70
CA HIS A 310 -0.91 -25.11 7.17
C HIS A 310 0.42 -25.69 6.67
N TYR A 311 1.49 -24.87 6.69
CA TYR A 311 2.80 -25.32 6.27
C TYR A 311 3.53 -26.00 7.42
N GLU A 312 3.90 -27.27 7.24
CA GLU A 312 4.56 -28.10 8.24
C GLU A 312 6.07 -28.29 7.97
N GLY A 313 6.60 -27.70 6.91
CA GLY A 313 8.01 -27.78 6.56
C GLY A 313 8.89 -26.84 7.41
N ARG A 314 10.19 -26.87 7.16
CA ARG A 314 11.15 -26.01 7.88
C ARG A 314 11.22 -24.63 7.23
N ILE A 315 11.28 -23.58 8.05
CA ILE A 315 11.63 -22.22 7.62
C ILE A 315 13.09 -21.96 7.98
N GLU A 316 13.92 -21.68 6.99
CA GLU A 316 15.34 -21.40 7.13
C GLU A 316 15.61 -19.93 6.81
N TRP A 317 16.62 -19.33 7.43
CA TRP A 317 16.95 -17.91 7.29
C TRP A 317 18.32 -17.73 6.65
N ASP A 318 18.37 -16.99 5.53
CA ASP A 318 19.61 -16.63 4.86
C ASP A 318 20.12 -15.28 5.39
N SER A 319 20.93 -15.34 6.45
CA SER A 319 21.53 -14.15 7.06
C SER A 319 22.59 -13.45 6.18
N THR A 320 22.95 -14.02 5.02
CA THR A 320 23.81 -13.32 4.04
C THR A 320 23.07 -12.23 3.29
N LYS A 321 21.73 -12.25 3.33
CA LYS A 321 20.85 -11.24 2.75
C LYS A 321 20.51 -10.17 3.80
N PRO A 322 20.28 -8.91 3.37
CA PRO A 322 20.00 -7.82 4.30
C PRO A 322 18.61 -7.91 4.93
N ASP A 323 18.48 -7.50 6.19
CA ASP A 323 17.20 -7.37 6.90
C ASP A 323 16.42 -6.09 6.55
N GLY A 324 17.05 -5.13 5.87
CA GLY A 324 16.47 -3.81 5.63
C GLY A 324 16.50 -2.91 6.88
N THR A 325 15.60 -1.91 6.97
CA THR A 325 15.49 -1.01 8.13
C THR A 325 15.11 -1.80 9.39
N PRO A 326 15.79 -1.65 10.55
CA PRO A 326 15.55 -2.47 11.73
C PRO A 326 14.12 -2.37 12.28
N ARG A 327 13.52 -1.18 12.30
CA ARG A 327 12.18 -0.93 12.86
C ARG A 327 11.43 0.13 12.04
N LYS A 328 10.11 -0.08 11.87
CA LYS A 328 9.20 0.88 11.24
C LYS A 328 7.83 0.78 11.92
N LEU A 329 7.56 1.70 12.84
CA LEU A 329 6.28 1.85 13.54
C LEU A 329 5.85 3.30 13.45
N LEU A 330 4.60 3.56 13.12
CA LEU A 330 4.03 4.92 13.07
C LEU A 330 3.49 5.35 14.43
N ASP A 331 3.66 6.63 14.76
CA ASP A 331 2.89 7.26 15.84
C ASP A 331 1.48 7.55 15.31
N LEU A 332 0.48 7.07 16.03
CA LEU A 332 -0.93 7.16 15.63
C LEU A 332 -1.72 8.14 16.51
N THR A 333 -1.04 8.98 17.29
CA THR A 333 -1.70 9.92 18.21
C THR A 333 -2.72 10.80 17.48
N ARG A 334 -2.36 11.33 16.30
CA ARG A 334 -3.26 12.15 15.49
C ARG A 334 -4.47 11.35 14.99
N LEU A 335 -4.26 10.16 14.43
CA LEU A 335 -5.34 9.28 13.95
C LEU A 335 -6.31 8.90 15.08
N THR A 336 -5.77 8.52 16.23
CA THR A 336 -6.57 8.17 17.41
C THR A 336 -7.39 9.36 17.93
N SER A 337 -6.82 10.57 17.92
CA SER A 337 -7.55 11.79 18.29
C SER A 337 -8.71 12.11 17.35
N LEU A 338 -8.67 11.63 16.10
CA LEU A 338 -9.76 11.71 15.13
C LEU A 338 -10.81 10.60 15.30
N GLY A 339 -10.65 9.74 16.32
CA GLY A 339 -11.60 8.69 16.68
C GLY A 339 -11.51 7.42 15.84
N TYR A 340 -10.36 7.13 15.24
CA TYR A 340 -10.16 5.92 14.47
C TYR A 340 -9.07 5.01 15.06
N THR A 341 -9.35 3.70 15.05
CA THR A 341 -8.41 2.62 15.40
C THR A 341 -8.62 1.46 14.45
N ALA A 342 -7.54 0.80 14.02
CA ALA A 342 -7.63 -0.41 13.20
C ALA A 342 -8.32 -1.55 13.96
N THR A 343 -9.08 -2.37 13.26
CA THR A 343 -9.94 -3.41 13.86
C THR A 343 -9.55 -4.84 13.47
N THR A 344 -8.69 -5.02 12.47
CA THR A 344 -8.30 -6.33 11.93
C THR A 344 -6.87 -6.70 12.33
N PRO A 345 -6.67 -7.50 13.42
CA PRO A 345 -5.35 -7.99 13.78
C PRO A 345 -4.77 -8.93 12.70
N LEU A 346 -3.44 -9.05 12.64
CA LEU A 346 -2.75 -9.97 11.70
C LEU A 346 -3.25 -11.42 11.81
N ALA A 347 -3.51 -11.90 13.03
CA ALA A 347 -4.01 -13.24 13.27
C ALA A 347 -5.38 -13.53 12.65
N VAL A 348 -6.15 -12.48 12.33
CA VAL A 348 -7.45 -12.55 11.63
C VAL A 348 -7.28 -12.28 10.15
N GLY A 349 -6.57 -11.24 9.79
CA GLY A 349 -6.44 -10.82 8.39
C GLY A 349 -5.61 -11.77 7.52
N ILE A 350 -4.57 -12.43 8.08
CA ILE A 350 -3.73 -13.36 7.30
C ILE A 350 -4.54 -14.61 6.87
N PRO A 351 -5.27 -15.32 7.75
CA PRO A 351 -6.13 -16.43 7.32
C PRO A 351 -7.18 -16.01 6.29
N GLN A 352 -7.86 -14.87 6.49
CA GLN A 352 -8.85 -14.35 5.52
C GLN A 352 -8.23 -14.08 4.15
N LEU A 353 -7.01 -13.51 4.13
CA LEU A 353 -6.30 -13.27 2.87
C LEU A 353 -5.88 -14.58 2.20
N TYR A 354 -5.45 -15.57 2.98
CA TYR A 354 -5.07 -16.87 2.44
C TYR A 354 -6.28 -17.64 1.87
N ASP A 355 -7.42 -17.60 2.55
CA ASP A 355 -8.68 -18.18 2.04
C ASP A 355 -9.08 -17.55 0.70
N TRP A 356 -9.03 -16.21 0.63
CA TRP A 356 -9.26 -15.49 -0.61
C TRP A 356 -8.25 -15.87 -1.71
N TYR A 357 -6.96 -15.95 -1.37
CA TYR A 357 -5.90 -16.35 -2.30
C TYR A 357 -6.16 -17.73 -2.93
N CYS A 358 -6.64 -18.69 -2.15
CA CYS A 358 -6.96 -20.05 -2.62
C CYS A 358 -8.22 -20.13 -3.50
N GLN A 359 -9.11 -19.13 -3.43
CA GLN A 359 -10.36 -19.07 -4.20
C GLN A 359 -10.21 -18.38 -5.57
N GLN A 360 -9.09 -17.70 -5.80
CA GLN A 360 -8.80 -17.03 -7.07
C GLN A 360 -8.24 -18.04 -8.14
#